data_a0e4f27a0c5c395743abbc4cb39176a3
#
_entry.id   a0e4f27a0c5c395743abbc4cb39176a3
#
_cell.length_a   1.000
_cell.length_b   1.000
_cell.length_c   1.000
_cell.angle_alpha   90.00
_cell.angle_beta   90.00
_cell.angle_gamma   90.00
#
_symmetry.space_group_name_H-M   'P 1'
#
loop_
_entity.id
_entity.type
_entity.pdbx_description
1 polymer ?
#
loop_
_entity_poly.entity_id
_entity_poly.type
_entity_poly.pdbx_seq_one_letter_code
_entity_poly.pdbx_strand_id
1 'polypeptide(L)'
;SLPENTVKSRLRLGRDKLRKELAMEKYEKQSFEPEDLWISTSGYIGLNDQPHSLVNNDKIAMNLLILAYEKPVTIPELSDAIGISTAYIEPVVERLVEGELMKKVGDKVFTDFIIYNQKDSTNTLELQKKLAGDLCGEIWKHVEEGLRELRLSAYYKKQNSSQAMKLEGYFVLHSVYRAVIRVRDEVAGNGSKYDYPDRKNGGRWYAMGTRYPANYDYDKSPQSEYGISGEAGGNYENLLGARTIGLYDYDTKALGKTHSAYHCVGNWSDARESVMKFLYAVYCDNESFLPSISQKLLTNIDTFIELDFVERSATGKLILNVPILSMDEKKQFYELMGAYSDVLCTEFHDSFITMIKNPVIVPKQIQADVPDFLRYINTCCYFPSALIYEARERGLFLKGYEKPVPPVILFVDVAE
;
A
#
# COMPACT_ATOMS: atom_id res chain seq x y z
N SER A 1 42.57 32.22 -55.94
CA SER A 1 41.12 32.19 -55.65
C SER A 1 40.48 31.02 -56.38
N LEU A 2 39.60 30.30 -55.72
CA LEU A 2 38.88 29.22 -56.36
C LEU A 2 37.84 29.79 -57.33
N PRO A 3 37.65 29.16 -58.50
CA PRO A 3 36.62 29.58 -59.44
C PRO A 3 35.23 29.61 -58.81
N GLU A 4 34.44 30.61 -59.11
CA GLU A 4 33.11 30.82 -58.54
C GLU A 4 32.19 29.58 -58.67
N ASN A 5 32.25 28.88 -59.79
CA ASN A 5 31.52 27.64 -59.99
C ASN A 5 31.93 26.50 -59.07
N THR A 6 33.21 26.44 -58.67
CA THR A 6 33.69 25.47 -57.71
C THR A 6 33.18 25.77 -56.29
N VAL A 7 33.07 27.03 -55.90
CA VAL A 7 32.52 27.47 -54.63
C VAL A 7 31.00 27.15 -54.59
N LYS A 8 30.27 27.48 -55.65
CA LYS A 8 28.83 27.18 -55.79
C LYS A 8 28.54 25.66 -55.69
N SER A 9 29.34 24.85 -56.39
CA SER A 9 29.24 23.38 -56.32
C SER A 9 29.50 22.82 -54.92
N ARG A 10 30.54 23.30 -54.23
CA ARG A 10 30.84 22.92 -52.85
C ARG A 10 29.78 23.30 -51.86
N LEU A 11 29.21 24.53 -52.00
CA LEU A 11 28.10 25.01 -51.17
C LEU A 11 26.82 24.17 -51.43
N ARG A 12 26.56 23.81 -52.67
CA ARG A 12 25.43 22.94 -53.02
C ARG A 12 25.59 21.55 -52.44
N LEU A 13 26.74 20.92 -52.60
CA LEU A 13 27.08 19.61 -52.02
C LEU A 13 27.02 19.66 -50.49
N GLY A 14 27.53 20.73 -49.85
CA GLY A 14 27.44 20.90 -48.39
C GLY A 14 25.99 21.02 -47.90
N ARG A 15 25.17 21.80 -48.62
CA ARG A 15 23.73 21.91 -48.33
C ARG A 15 22.96 20.59 -48.55
N ASP A 16 23.29 19.90 -49.61
CA ASP A 16 22.65 18.59 -49.90
C ASP A 16 23.09 17.53 -48.89
N LYS A 17 24.34 17.59 -48.41
CA LYS A 17 24.83 16.72 -47.33
C LYS A 17 24.16 17.07 -46.00
N LEU A 18 24.06 18.36 -45.62
CA LEU A 18 23.34 18.84 -44.45
C LEU A 18 21.85 18.47 -44.51
N ARG A 19 21.21 18.63 -45.69
CA ARG A 19 19.82 18.21 -45.90
C ARG A 19 19.64 16.69 -45.78
N LYS A 20 20.61 15.90 -46.24
CA LYS A 20 20.58 14.45 -46.07
C LYS A 20 20.83 14.07 -44.62
N GLU A 21 21.77 14.69 -43.92
CA GLU A 21 22.02 14.47 -42.51
C GLU A 21 20.84 14.90 -41.64
N LEU A 22 20.23 16.08 -41.92
CA LEU A 22 19.00 16.54 -41.27
C LEU A 22 17.74 15.73 -41.69
N ALA A 23 17.73 15.14 -42.88
CA ALA A 23 16.64 14.22 -43.30
C ALA A 23 16.89 12.78 -42.90
N MET A 24 18.12 12.41 -42.55
CA MET A 24 18.47 11.13 -41.92
C MET A 24 18.31 11.19 -40.39
N GLU A 25 18.29 12.36 -39.77
CA GLU A 25 17.52 12.60 -38.57
C GLU A 25 16.00 12.65 -38.93
N LYS A 26 15.52 11.65 -39.63
CA LYS A 26 14.18 11.21 -39.38
C LYS A 26 14.17 10.93 -37.89
N TYR A 27 13.46 11.79 -37.20
CA TYR A 27 12.79 11.36 -35.99
C TYR A 27 12.07 10.07 -36.38
N GLU A 28 12.72 8.93 -36.26
CA GLU A 28 12.00 7.75 -35.82
C GLU A 28 11.37 8.25 -34.56
N LYS A 29 10.08 8.57 -34.61
CA LYS A 29 9.24 8.65 -33.46
C LYS A 29 9.45 7.29 -32.80
N GLN A 30 10.45 7.18 -31.95
CA GLN A 30 10.40 6.22 -30.88
C GLN A 30 9.15 6.67 -30.13
N SER A 31 8.05 5.98 -30.39
CA SER A 31 6.84 6.17 -29.65
C SER A 31 7.18 5.71 -28.26
N PHE A 32 7.64 6.63 -27.40
CA PHE A 32 7.83 6.36 -25.99
C PHE A 32 6.44 6.01 -25.46
N GLU A 33 6.27 4.79 -25.04
CA GLU A 33 5.05 4.32 -24.38
C GLU A 33 5.24 4.59 -22.88
N PRO A 34 4.59 5.63 -22.32
CA PRO A 34 4.75 5.94 -20.92
C PRO A 34 4.14 4.83 -20.07
N GLU A 35 4.90 4.38 -19.09
CA GLU A 35 4.45 3.39 -18.12
C GLU A 35 3.88 4.06 -16.87
N ASP A 36 3.22 3.28 -16.03
CA ASP A 36 2.74 3.69 -14.73
C ASP A 36 3.71 3.26 -13.63
N LEU A 37 3.93 4.15 -12.67
CA LEU A 37 4.67 3.87 -11.45
C LEU A 37 3.78 4.21 -10.25
N TRP A 38 3.37 3.21 -9.52
CA TRP A 38 2.62 3.38 -8.29
C TRP A 38 3.59 3.46 -7.11
N ILE A 39 3.49 4.56 -6.35
CA ILE A 39 4.30 4.77 -5.16
C ILE A 39 3.52 4.31 -3.95
N SER A 40 4.18 3.52 -3.11
CA SER A 40 3.76 3.18 -1.76
C SER A 40 4.88 3.48 -0.77
N THR A 41 4.56 3.48 0.51
CA THR A 41 5.52 3.78 1.58
C THR A 41 5.49 2.72 2.66
N SER A 42 6.66 2.46 3.25
CA SER A 42 6.79 1.81 4.54
C SER A 42 7.25 2.87 5.55
N GLY A 43 6.54 3.01 6.66
CA GLY A 43 6.79 4.04 7.68
C GLY A 43 5.68 5.08 7.78
N TYR A 44 6.02 6.29 8.20
CA TYR A 44 5.08 7.37 8.49
C TYR A 44 5.33 8.54 7.55
N ILE A 45 4.38 8.84 6.66
CA ILE A 45 4.43 10.02 5.78
C ILE A 45 4.21 11.30 6.60
N GLY A 46 4.84 12.39 6.16
CA GLY A 46 4.62 13.70 6.75
C GLY A 46 3.30 14.34 6.30
N LEU A 47 2.99 15.52 6.85
CA LEU A 47 1.78 16.26 6.53
C LEU A 47 1.70 16.75 5.08
N ASN A 48 2.82 16.74 4.35
CA ASN A 48 2.91 17.16 2.95
C ASN A 48 2.58 16.05 1.94
N ASP A 49 2.13 14.88 2.39
CA ASP A 49 1.80 13.70 1.58
C ASP A 49 2.97 13.19 0.70
N GLN A 50 4.22 13.51 1.05
CA GLN A 50 5.37 12.94 0.35
C GLN A 50 5.65 11.50 0.82
N PRO A 51 6.04 10.61 -0.11
CA PRO A 51 6.45 10.85 -1.51
C PRO A 51 5.30 10.86 -2.53
N HIS A 52 4.06 10.58 -2.14
CA HIS A 52 2.94 10.41 -3.06
C HIS A 52 2.66 11.68 -3.89
N SER A 53 2.66 12.84 -3.25
CA SER A 53 2.42 14.13 -3.91
C SER A 53 3.46 14.52 -4.96
N LEU A 54 4.65 13.89 -4.94
CA LEU A 54 5.72 14.15 -5.91
C LEU A 54 5.57 13.38 -7.22
N VAL A 55 4.79 12.28 -7.22
CA VAL A 55 4.74 11.32 -8.32
C VAL A 55 3.32 11.09 -8.81
N ASN A 56 2.33 11.06 -7.92
CA ASN A 56 0.95 10.74 -8.28
C ASN A 56 0.41 11.73 -9.32
N ASN A 57 -0.19 11.20 -10.40
CA ASN A 57 -0.71 11.95 -11.54
C ASN A 57 0.34 12.70 -12.40
N ASP A 58 1.63 12.49 -12.16
CA ASP A 58 2.70 13.06 -12.96
C ASP A 58 3.43 11.99 -13.79
N LYS A 59 2.94 11.75 -15.02
CA LYS A 59 3.53 10.75 -15.93
C LYS A 59 5.00 11.01 -16.26
N ILE A 60 5.42 12.28 -16.27
CA ILE A 60 6.83 12.62 -16.51
C ILE A 60 7.66 12.15 -15.31
N ALA A 61 7.29 12.52 -14.10
CA ALA A 61 7.97 12.07 -12.88
C ALA A 61 8.07 10.55 -12.79
N MET A 62 6.95 9.83 -13.04
CA MET A 62 6.92 8.37 -13.04
C MET A 62 7.94 7.78 -14.00
N ASN A 63 7.99 8.28 -15.24
CA ASN A 63 8.86 7.72 -16.27
C ASN A 63 10.33 8.11 -16.10
N LEU A 64 10.63 9.30 -15.57
CA LEU A 64 11.98 9.68 -15.17
C LEU A 64 12.53 8.72 -14.09
N LEU A 65 11.72 8.39 -13.08
CA LEU A 65 12.08 7.43 -12.04
C LEU A 65 12.31 6.02 -12.62
N ILE A 66 11.46 5.55 -13.53
CA ILE A 66 11.63 4.25 -14.18
C ILE A 66 12.94 4.20 -14.99
N LEU A 67 13.20 5.21 -15.82
CA LEU A 67 14.36 5.27 -16.68
C LEU A 67 15.69 5.40 -15.92
N ALA A 68 15.67 6.08 -14.77
CA ALA A 68 16.85 6.26 -13.92
C ALA A 68 17.02 5.15 -12.88
N TYR A 69 16.22 4.07 -12.93
CA TYR A 69 16.27 3.02 -11.92
C TYR A 69 17.46 2.07 -12.08
N GLU A 70 17.65 1.52 -13.28
CA GLU A 70 18.65 0.46 -13.50
C GLU A 70 20.11 0.96 -13.40
N LYS A 71 20.34 2.19 -13.79
CA LYS A 71 21.66 2.84 -13.78
C LYS A 71 21.55 4.36 -13.69
N PRO A 72 22.59 5.04 -13.16
CA PRO A 72 22.64 6.49 -13.21
C PRO A 72 22.69 7.02 -14.65
N VAL A 73 21.85 8.02 -14.95
CA VAL A 73 21.68 8.65 -16.27
C VAL A 73 21.81 10.16 -16.17
N THR A 74 22.19 10.80 -17.26
CA THR A 74 22.24 12.28 -17.37
C THR A 74 20.87 12.82 -17.76
N ILE A 75 20.64 14.13 -17.54
CA ILE A 75 19.39 14.78 -17.97
C ILE A 75 19.22 14.74 -19.50
N PRO A 76 20.26 14.96 -20.33
CA PRO A 76 20.14 14.75 -21.77
C PRO A 76 19.70 13.34 -22.16
N GLU A 77 20.25 12.28 -21.55
CA GLU A 77 19.84 10.90 -21.81
C GLU A 77 18.37 10.67 -21.46
N LEU A 78 17.87 11.26 -20.37
CA LEU A 78 16.43 11.22 -20.01
C LEU A 78 15.58 11.99 -21.03
N SER A 79 16.04 13.16 -21.48
CA SER A 79 15.38 13.98 -22.49
C SER A 79 15.22 13.22 -23.80
N ASP A 80 16.28 12.58 -24.26
CA ASP A 80 16.29 11.80 -25.50
C ASP A 80 15.37 10.57 -25.40
N ALA A 81 15.38 9.89 -24.23
CA ALA A 81 14.57 8.70 -24.03
C ALA A 81 13.05 9.00 -24.02
N ILE A 82 12.63 10.11 -23.41
CA ILE A 82 11.20 10.49 -23.30
C ILE A 82 10.75 11.31 -24.50
N GLY A 83 11.68 11.98 -25.22
CA GLY A 83 11.36 12.90 -26.30
C GLY A 83 10.85 14.27 -25.80
N ILE A 84 11.21 14.68 -24.60
CA ILE A 84 10.86 15.97 -23.98
C ILE A 84 12.13 16.78 -23.74
N SER A 85 12.11 18.08 -24.06
CA SER A 85 13.26 18.98 -23.88
C SER A 85 13.76 18.98 -22.43
N THR A 86 15.09 19.05 -22.26
CA THR A 86 15.76 19.16 -20.95
C THR A 86 15.20 20.28 -20.08
N ALA A 87 14.83 21.40 -20.67
CA ALA A 87 14.24 22.55 -19.96
C ALA A 87 12.94 22.22 -19.20
N TYR A 88 12.19 21.20 -19.64
CA TYR A 88 10.99 20.72 -18.93
C TYR A 88 11.29 19.60 -17.96
N ILE A 89 12.38 18.85 -18.17
CA ILE A 89 12.77 17.70 -17.33
C ILE A 89 13.54 18.17 -16.10
N GLU A 90 14.44 19.15 -16.25
CA GLU A 90 15.28 19.64 -15.14
C GLU A 90 14.48 20.01 -13.89
N PRO A 91 13.40 20.82 -13.94
CA PRO A 91 12.63 21.17 -12.75
C PRO A 91 11.96 19.96 -12.10
N VAL A 92 11.56 18.93 -12.88
CA VAL A 92 10.97 17.70 -12.36
C VAL A 92 12.03 16.87 -11.64
N VAL A 93 13.21 16.72 -12.24
CA VAL A 93 14.35 16.02 -11.63
C VAL A 93 14.77 16.73 -10.34
N GLU A 94 14.89 18.05 -10.32
CA GLU A 94 15.22 18.82 -9.13
C GLU A 94 14.21 18.59 -8.01
N ARG A 95 12.91 18.61 -8.32
CA ARG A 95 11.84 18.30 -7.36
C ARG A 95 11.95 16.88 -6.81
N LEU A 96 12.27 15.89 -7.65
CA LEU A 96 12.44 14.50 -7.24
C LEU A 96 13.70 14.30 -6.38
N VAL A 97 14.79 15.04 -6.66
CA VAL A 97 16.02 15.03 -5.84
C VAL A 97 15.76 15.71 -4.50
N GLU A 98 15.09 16.86 -4.49
CA GLU A 98 14.73 17.58 -3.26
C GLU A 98 13.75 16.77 -2.39
N GLY A 99 12.84 16.03 -3.04
CA GLY A 99 11.92 15.09 -2.39
C GLY A 99 12.52 13.74 -2.02
N GLU A 100 13.85 13.56 -2.17
CA GLU A 100 14.58 12.35 -1.80
C GLU A 100 14.12 11.06 -2.51
N LEU A 101 13.56 11.19 -3.72
CA LEU A 101 13.22 10.07 -4.60
C LEU A 101 14.30 9.79 -5.66
N MET A 102 15.16 10.77 -5.91
CA MET A 102 16.35 10.63 -6.74
C MET A 102 17.58 11.12 -6.01
N LYS A 103 18.73 10.54 -6.34
CA LYS A 103 20.05 11.05 -5.93
C LYS A 103 20.85 11.53 -7.14
N LYS A 104 21.69 12.55 -6.91
CA LYS A 104 22.60 13.11 -7.91
C LYS A 104 24.03 12.71 -7.61
N VAL A 105 24.73 12.17 -8.62
CA VAL A 105 26.14 11.81 -8.55
C VAL A 105 26.84 12.40 -9.78
N GLY A 106 27.61 13.48 -9.58
CA GLY A 106 28.20 14.26 -10.67
C GLY A 106 27.12 14.91 -11.52
N ASP A 107 27.14 14.63 -12.82
CA ASP A 107 26.14 15.08 -13.80
C ASP A 107 25.00 14.08 -14.01
N LYS A 108 24.99 12.97 -13.28
CA LYS A 108 23.98 11.91 -13.39
C LYS A 108 23.03 11.88 -12.21
N VAL A 109 21.84 11.36 -12.46
CA VAL A 109 20.82 11.09 -11.45
C VAL A 109 20.39 9.62 -11.50
N PHE A 110 19.93 9.10 -10.39
CA PHE A 110 19.35 7.76 -10.29
C PHE A 110 18.22 7.73 -9.27
N THR A 111 17.30 6.80 -9.45
CA THR A 111 16.18 6.57 -8.52
C THR A 111 16.68 5.90 -7.26
N ASP A 112 16.37 6.48 -6.10
CA ASP A 112 16.90 6.11 -4.78
C ASP A 112 15.92 5.32 -3.93
N PHE A 113 15.12 4.45 -4.54
CA PHE A 113 14.23 3.53 -3.85
C PHE A 113 13.96 2.29 -4.70
N ILE A 114 13.42 1.24 -4.09
CA ILE A 114 13.13 -0.02 -4.76
C ILE A 114 11.92 0.11 -5.69
N ILE A 115 12.06 -0.40 -6.93
CA ILE A 115 10.95 -0.54 -7.88
C ILE A 115 10.72 -2.04 -8.16
N TYR A 116 9.52 -2.51 -7.89
CA TYR A 116 9.08 -3.87 -8.22
C TYR A 116 8.51 -3.89 -9.64
N ASN A 117 8.74 -4.96 -10.37
CA ASN A 117 8.07 -5.16 -11.65
C ASN A 117 6.85 -6.08 -11.49
N GLN A 118 5.84 -5.89 -12.34
CA GLN A 118 4.60 -6.64 -12.30
C GLN A 118 4.80 -8.15 -12.47
N LYS A 119 5.76 -8.57 -13.31
CA LYS A 119 6.01 -9.99 -13.56
C LYS A 119 6.48 -10.72 -12.30
N ASP A 120 7.38 -10.11 -11.53
CA ASP A 120 7.86 -10.69 -10.28
C ASP A 120 6.73 -10.75 -9.25
N SER A 121 5.90 -9.72 -9.17
CA SER A 121 4.73 -9.69 -8.30
C SER A 121 3.71 -10.79 -8.68
N THR A 122 3.51 -11.05 -9.97
CA THR A 122 2.62 -12.14 -10.44
C THR A 122 3.19 -13.52 -10.08
N ASN A 123 4.49 -13.73 -10.30
CA ASN A 123 5.12 -15.01 -9.99
C ASN A 123 5.07 -15.32 -8.49
N THR A 124 5.32 -14.31 -7.65
CA THR A 124 5.25 -14.47 -6.20
C THR A 124 3.82 -14.69 -5.71
N LEU A 125 2.82 -14.05 -6.31
CA LEU A 125 1.41 -14.27 -6.00
C LEU A 125 0.99 -15.73 -6.26
N GLU A 126 1.32 -16.29 -7.42
CA GLU A 126 0.95 -17.68 -7.74
C GLU A 126 1.61 -18.70 -6.78
N LEU A 127 2.85 -18.44 -6.36
CA LEU A 127 3.51 -19.25 -5.33
C LEU A 127 2.78 -19.18 -3.99
N GLN A 128 2.37 -17.99 -3.57
CA GLN A 128 1.66 -17.76 -2.31
C GLN A 128 0.27 -18.37 -2.32
N LYS A 129 -0.47 -18.27 -3.43
CA LYS A 129 -1.77 -18.94 -3.61
C LYS A 129 -1.64 -20.46 -3.51
N LYS A 130 -0.65 -21.03 -4.19
CA LYS A 130 -0.40 -22.47 -4.12
C LYS A 130 -0.12 -22.90 -2.69
N LEU A 131 0.77 -22.22 -1.99
CA LEU A 131 1.12 -22.55 -0.61
C LEU A 131 -0.08 -22.39 0.34
N ALA A 132 -0.90 -21.34 0.14
CA ALA A 132 -2.13 -21.14 0.89
C ALA A 132 -3.10 -22.30 0.69
N GLY A 133 -3.28 -22.78 -0.55
CA GLY A 133 -4.07 -23.97 -0.85
C GLY A 133 -3.54 -25.24 -0.18
N ASP A 134 -2.23 -25.46 -0.27
CA ASP A 134 -1.59 -26.66 0.31
C ASP A 134 -1.70 -26.68 1.83
N LEU A 135 -1.56 -25.55 2.51
CA LEU A 135 -1.51 -25.44 3.97
C LEU A 135 -2.83 -25.05 4.64
N CYS A 136 -3.86 -24.65 3.89
CA CYS A 136 -5.10 -24.09 4.45
C CYS A 136 -5.70 -24.96 5.55
N GLY A 137 -5.82 -26.27 5.33
CA GLY A 137 -6.43 -27.16 6.31
C GLY A 137 -5.66 -27.29 7.64
N GLU A 138 -4.33 -27.25 7.56
CA GLU A 138 -3.49 -27.35 8.77
C GLU A 138 -3.44 -26.01 9.51
N ILE A 139 -3.23 -24.90 8.80
CA ILE A 139 -3.25 -23.56 9.41
C ILE A 139 -4.61 -23.28 10.05
N TRP A 140 -5.70 -23.72 9.38
CA TRP A 140 -7.05 -23.43 9.87
C TRP A 140 -7.39 -24.16 11.18
N LYS A 141 -6.76 -25.26 11.50
CA LYS A 141 -6.92 -25.91 12.81
C LYS A 141 -6.52 -24.96 13.94
N HIS A 142 -5.36 -24.32 13.82
CA HIS A 142 -4.86 -23.35 14.81
C HIS A 142 -5.70 -22.07 14.82
N VAL A 143 -6.08 -21.55 13.63
CA VAL A 143 -6.97 -20.39 13.52
C VAL A 143 -8.29 -20.65 14.22
N GLU A 144 -8.92 -21.81 14.03
CA GLU A 144 -10.19 -22.15 14.67
C GLU A 144 -10.06 -22.31 16.19
N GLU A 145 -8.92 -22.76 16.69
CA GLU A 145 -8.64 -22.76 18.14
C GLU A 145 -8.62 -21.33 18.68
N GLY A 146 -7.93 -20.42 18.02
CA GLY A 146 -7.90 -19.02 18.39
C GLY A 146 -9.28 -18.33 18.29
N LEU A 147 -10.05 -18.64 17.26
CA LEU A 147 -11.42 -18.14 17.13
C LEU A 147 -12.33 -18.67 18.27
N ARG A 148 -12.16 -19.92 18.70
CA ARG A 148 -12.90 -20.45 19.87
C ARG A 148 -12.56 -19.68 21.13
N GLU A 149 -11.28 -19.39 21.36
CA GLU A 149 -10.83 -18.61 22.51
C GLU A 149 -11.36 -17.17 22.43
N LEU A 150 -11.28 -16.52 21.27
CA LEU A 150 -11.85 -15.20 21.02
C LEU A 150 -13.35 -15.15 21.37
N ARG A 151 -14.12 -16.15 20.90
CA ARG A 151 -15.58 -16.26 21.13
C ARG A 151 -15.94 -16.44 22.60
N LEU A 152 -15.02 -16.91 23.44
CA LEU A 152 -15.22 -17.04 24.88
C LEU A 152 -15.00 -15.72 25.64
N SER A 153 -14.29 -14.75 25.05
CA SER A 153 -13.98 -13.49 25.70
C SER A 153 -15.21 -12.63 25.98
N ALA A 154 -15.15 -11.82 27.03
CA ALA A 154 -16.24 -10.91 27.40
C ALA A 154 -16.44 -9.83 26.32
N TYR A 155 -15.35 -9.32 25.77
CA TYR A 155 -15.39 -8.29 24.74
C TYR A 155 -15.93 -8.78 23.39
N TYR A 156 -15.85 -10.06 23.08
CA TYR A 156 -16.51 -10.64 21.92
C TYR A 156 -18.03 -10.80 22.17
N LYS A 157 -18.42 -11.34 23.34
CA LYS A 157 -19.83 -11.65 23.67
C LYS A 157 -20.72 -10.42 23.73
N LYS A 158 -20.17 -9.24 23.95
CA LYS A 158 -20.95 -7.97 23.94
C LYS A 158 -21.22 -7.42 22.55
N GLN A 159 -20.58 -7.96 21.50
CA GLN A 159 -20.71 -7.48 20.13
C GLN A 159 -22.01 -7.98 19.49
N ASN A 160 -22.59 -7.18 18.59
CA ASN A 160 -23.62 -7.69 17.69
C ASN A 160 -23.00 -8.63 16.63
N SER A 161 -23.84 -9.33 15.85
CA SER A 161 -23.37 -10.33 14.89
C SER A 161 -22.40 -9.75 13.85
N SER A 162 -22.63 -8.52 13.36
CA SER A 162 -21.77 -7.88 12.37
C SER A 162 -20.43 -7.46 12.97
N GLN A 163 -20.44 -6.90 14.17
CA GLN A 163 -19.22 -6.55 14.92
C GLN A 163 -18.39 -7.80 15.27
N ALA A 164 -19.05 -8.88 15.69
CA ALA A 164 -18.41 -10.15 16.01
C ALA A 164 -17.68 -10.72 14.78
N MET A 165 -18.30 -10.74 13.61
CA MET A 165 -17.66 -11.19 12.36
C MET A 165 -16.44 -10.33 11.98
N LYS A 166 -16.49 -9.02 12.20
CA LYS A 166 -15.36 -8.13 11.95
C LYS A 166 -14.19 -8.37 12.92
N LEU A 167 -14.47 -8.68 14.19
CA LEU A 167 -13.44 -9.14 15.14
C LEU A 167 -12.80 -10.43 14.69
N GLU A 168 -13.58 -11.41 14.22
CA GLU A 168 -13.05 -12.66 13.68
C GLU A 168 -12.20 -12.41 12.45
N GLY A 169 -12.68 -11.59 11.51
CA GLY A 169 -11.92 -11.21 10.31
C GLY A 169 -10.59 -10.53 10.65
N TYR A 170 -10.62 -9.61 11.59
CA TYR A 170 -9.42 -8.93 12.06
C TYR A 170 -8.44 -9.89 12.74
N PHE A 171 -8.93 -10.76 13.62
CA PHE A 171 -8.14 -11.78 14.29
C PHE A 171 -7.41 -12.68 13.30
N VAL A 172 -8.15 -13.26 12.35
CA VAL A 172 -7.59 -14.17 11.34
C VAL A 172 -6.52 -13.46 10.51
N LEU A 173 -6.87 -12.30 9.97
CA LEU A 173 -5.96 -11.55 9.11
C LEU A 173 -4.70 -11.14 9.84
N HIS A 174 -4.83 -10.53 11.03
CA HIS A 174 -3.70 -10.06 11.83
C HIS A 174 -2.78 -11.22 12.24
N SER A 175 -3.33 -12.31 12.76
CA SER A 175 -2.53 -13.45 13.24
C SER A 175 -1.71 -14.06 12.11
N VAL A 176 -2.32 -14.30 10.95
CA VAL A 176 -1.62 -14.87 9.79
C VAL A 176 -0.60 -13.88 9.21
N TYR A 177 -0.99 -12.62 9.03
CA TYR A 177 -0.12 -11.57 8.50
C TYR A 177 1.13 -11.40 9.38
N ARG A 178 0.96 -11.31 10.70
CA ARG A 178 2.06 -11.15 11.65
C ARG A 178 2.98 -12.36 11.69
N ALA A 179 2.45 -13.58 11.60
CA ALA A 179 3.26 -14.79 11.55
C ALA A 179 4.20 -14.78 10.33
N VAL A 180 3.67 -14.47 9.14
CA VAL A 180 4.46 -14.44 7.90
C VAL A 180 5.48 -13.29 7.90
N ILE A 181 5.07 -12.10 8.38
CA ILE A 181 5.97 -10.94 8.50
C ILE A 181 7.15 -11.22 9.43
N ARG A 182 6.95 -11.93 10.54
CA ARG A 182 8.03 -12.27 11.47
C ARG A 182 9.07 -13.18 10.81
N VAL A 183 8.63 -14.20 10.08
CA VAL A 183 9.57 -15.06 9.32
C VAL A 183 10.28 -14.26 8.23
N ARG A 184 9.60 -13.34 7.54
CA ARG A 184 10.23 -12.43 6.59
C ARG A 184 11.32 -11.57 7.26
N ASP A 185 11.03 -11.01 8.41
CA ASP A 185 11.98 -10.14 9.12
C ASP A 185 13.18 -10.91 9.65
N GLU A 186 12.99 -12.18 10.05
CA GLU A 186 14.07 -13.10 10.40
C GLU A 186 14.96 -13.37 9.17
N VAL A 187 14.37 -13.77 8.04
CA VAL A 187 15.10 -14.02 6.79
C VAL A 187 15.84 -12.77 6.30
N ALA A 188 15.24 -11.59 6.45
CA ALA A 188 15.84 -10.31 6.09
C ALA A 188 16.91 -9.83 7.09
N GLY A 189 17.08 -10.51 8.24
CA GLY A 189 18.04 -10.10 9.27
C GLY A 189 17.73 -8.81 10.01
N ASN A 190 16.49 -8.32 9.91
CA ASN A 190 16.12 -6.96 10.39
C ASN A 190 15.59 -6.91 11.85
N GLY A 191 15.29 -8.05 12.46
CA GLY A 191 14.60 -8.05 13.75
C GLY A 191 13.23 -7.35 13.70
N SER A 192 12.68 -6.99 14.86
CA SER A 192 11.31 -6.45 14.96
C SER A 192 11.20 -4.92 14.85
N LYS A 193 12.30 -4.20 14.65
CA LYS A 193 12.31 -2.72 14.57
C LYS A 193 12.91 -2.27 13.26
N TYR A 194 12.10 -1.54 12.48
CA TYR A 194 12.59 -0.83 11.31
C TYR A 194 13.05 0.56 11.71
N ASP A 195 14.28 0.91 11.35
CA ASP A 195 14.80 2.26 11.50
C ASP A 195 14.49 3.07 10.24
N TYR A 196 13.41 3.84 10.30
CA TYR A 196 13.00 4.70 9.20
C TYR A 196 13.78 6.01 9.24
N PRO A 197 14.41 6.42 8.12
CA PRO A 197 15.14 7.67 8.07
C PRO A 197 14.19 8.89 8.19
N ASP A 198 14.64 9.89 8.90
CA ASP A 198 13.99 11.19 8.91
C ASP A 198 14.10 11.82 7.51
N ARG A 199 12.99 12.34 6.98
CA ARG A 199 12.95 12.98 5.68
C ARG A 199 12.98 14.51 5.80
N LYS A 200 13.70 15.17 4.89
CA LYS A 200 13.87 16.64 4.90
C LYS A 200 12.57 17.40 4.93
N ASN A 201 11.56 16.89 4.22
CA ASN A 201 10.26 17.51 4.10
C ASN A 201 9.23 16.91 5.06
N GLY A 202 9.67 16.20 6.08
CA GLY A 202 8.83 15.59 7.11
C GLY A 202 8.48 14.13 6.84
N GLY A 203 8.14 13.42 7.91
CA GLY A 203 7.89 11.99 7.92
C GLY A 203 9.17 11.16 8.11
N ARG A 204 8.97 9.86 8.30
CA ARG A 204 10.00 8.84 8.45
C ARG A 204 9.59 7.63 7.63
N TRP A 205 10.15 7.46 6.44
CA TRP A 205 9.66 6.47 5.51
C TRP A 205 10.73 6.00 4.50
N TYR A 206 10.47 4.81 3.93
CA TYR A 206 11.06 4.34 2.69
C TYR A 206 10.02 4.35 1.58
N ALA A 207 10.38 4.87 0.40
CA ALA A 207 9.55 4.76 -0.78
C ALA A 207 9.69 3.38 -1.41
N MET A 208 8.61 2.90 -2.01
CA MET A 208 8.54 1.70 -2.83
C MET A 208 7.73 2.02 -4.08
N GLY A 209 8.17 1.55 -5.24
CA GLY A 209 7.43 1.69 -6.48
C GLY A 209 7.00 0.33 -7.04
N THR A 210 5.86 0.28 -7.70
CA THR A 210 5.51 -0.84 -8.56
C THR A 210 5.28 -0.33 -9.97
N ARG A 211 6.01 -0.89 -10.93
CA ARG A 211 5.96 -0.54 -12.34
C ARG A 211 4.90 -1.38 -13.04
N TYR A 212 4.02 -0.71 -13.78
CA TYR A 212 2.95 -1.31 -14.57
C TYR A 212 3.00 -0.85 -16.03
N PRO A 213 2.52 -1.68 -16.98
CA PRO A 213 2.31 -1.23 -18.35
C PRO A 213 1.38 -0.02 -18.42
N ALA A 214 1.48 0.74 -19.52
CA ALA A 214 0.57 1.84 -19.78
C ALA A 214 -0.90 1.40 -19.67
N ASN A 215 -1.71 2.22 -19.01
CA ASN A 215 -3.16 1.99 -18.82
C ASN A 215 -3.50 0.66 -18.09
N TYR A 216 -2.62 0.19 -17.23
CA TYR A 216 -2.89 -0.99 -16.41
C TYR A 216 -4.03 -0.74 -15.43
N ASP A 217 -5.07 -1.55 -15.51
CA ASP A 217 -6.20 -1.49 -14.58
C ASP A 217 -5.84 -2.29 -13.32
N TYR A 218 -5.21 -1.61 -12.36
CA TYR A 218 -4.80 -2.22 -11.11
C TYR A 218 -5.99 -2.79 -10.33
N ASP A 219 -7.13 -2.12 -10.31
CA ASP A 219 -8.29 -2.53 -9.52
C ASP A 219 -8.87 -3.89 -9.97
N LYS A 220 -8.65 -4.24 -11.24
CA LYS A 220 -9.01 -5.55 -11.80
C LYS A 220 -7.87 -6.56 -11.80
N SER A 221 -6.72 -6.19 -11.27
CA SER A 221 -5.56 -7.08 -11.27
C SER A 221 -5.63 -8.13 -10.17
N PRO A 222 -5.01 -9.31 -10.38
CA PRO A 222 -4.85 -10.30 -9.31
C PRO A 222 -4.08 -9.74 -8.10
N GLN A 223 -3.14 -8.82 -8.31
CA GLN A 223 -2.40 -8.17 -7.23
C GLN A 223 -3.31 -7.32 -6.35
N SER A 224 -4.28 -6.61 -6.94
CA SER A 224 -5.29 -5.87 -6.18
C SER A 224 -6.23 -6.79 -5.42
N GLU A 225 -6.61 -7.92 -6.02
CA GLU A 225 -7.52 -8.90 -5.40
C GLU A 225 -6.92 -9.54 -4.14
N TYR A 226 -5.63 -9.89 -4.20
CA TYR A 226 -4.92 -10.54 -3.10
C TYR A 226 -4.07 -9.59 -2.26
N GLY A 227 -3.96 -8.33 -2.68
CA GLY A 227 -3.19 -7.33 -1.98
C GLY A 227 -3.70 -7.08 -0.56
N ILE A 228 -2.78 -6.73 0.32
CA ILE A 228 -3.07 -6.33 1.68
C ILE A 228 -2.18 -5.14 2.04
N SER A 229 -2.76 -4.08 2.56
CA SER A 229 -1.98 -3.09 3.29
C SER A 229 -1.67 -3.61 4.69
N GLY A 230 -0.54 -3.23 5.24
CA GLY A 230 -0.27 -3.45 6.65
C GLY A 230 -1.31 -2.75 7.53
N GLU A 231 -1.36 -3.15 8.81
CA GLU A 231 -2.24 -2.47 9.76
C GLU A 231 -1.94 -0.97 9.78
N ALA A 232 -2.95 -0.19 9.47
CA ALA A 232 -2.91 1.26 9.57
C ALA A 232 -3.75 1.70 10.75
N GLY A 233 -3.25 2.67 11.52
CA GLY A 233 -3.96 3.14 12.70
C GLY A 233 -3.48 4.48 13.18
N GLY A 234 -4.29 5.09 14.04
CA GLY A 234 -3.97 6.33 14.72
C GLY A 234 -4.83 6.48 15.97
N ASN A 235 -4.22 7.06 17.01
CA ASN A 235 -4.92 7.47 18.23
C ASN A 235 -5.02 8.99 18.26
N TYR A 236 -6.14 9.47 18.78
CA TYR A 236 -6.44 10.89 18.92
C TYR A 236 -6.84 11.15 20.37
N GLU A 237 -6.22 12.16 20.97
CA GLU A 237 -6.41 12.51 22.36
C GLU A 237 -7.50 13.57 22.52
N ASN A 238 -8.26 13.49 23.64
CA ASN A 238 -9.25 14.48 24.05
C ASN A 238 -10.30 14.81 22.97
N LEU A 239 -10.74 13.80 22.23
CA LEU A 239 -11.66 13.97 21.12
C LEU A 239 -13.07 13.53 21.51
N LEU A 240 -14.09 14.40 21.27
CA LEU A 240 -15.51 14.11 21.51
C LEU A 240 -15.80 13.59 22.94
N GLY A 241 -15.05 14.06 23.95
CA GLY A 241 -15.24 13.66 25.34
C GLY A 241 -14.56 12.35 25.77
N ALA A 242 -13.95 11.63 24.87
CA ALA A 242 -13.08 10.52 25.20
C ALA A 242 -11.64 11.00 25.47
N ARG A 243 -10.91 10.33 26.36
CA ARG A 243 -9.48 10.59 26.60
C ARG A 243 -8.67 10.21 25.38
N THR A 244 -8.93 9.04 24.83
CA THR A 244 -8.28 8.55 23.61
C THR A 244 -9.28 7.77 22.78
N ILE A 245 -9.29 8.01 21.46
CA ILE A 245 -9.99 7.19 20.47
C ILE A 245 -8.97 6.73 19.43
N GLY A 246 -8.99 5.45 19.07
CA GLY A 246 -8.14 4.89 18.02
C GLY A 246 -8.96 4.13 17.00
N LEU A 247 -8.65 4.32 15.73
CA LEU A 247 -9.17 3.54 14.61
C LEU A 247 -8.03 2.76 13.97
N TYR A 248 -8.18 1.44 13.87
CA TYR A 248 -7.21 0.53 13.27
C TYR A 248 -7.88 -0.35 12.24
N ASP A 249 -7.27 -0.48 11.08
CA ASP A 249 -7.81 -1.25 9.97
C ASP A 249 -6.72 -1.84 9.06
N TYR A 250 -7.13 -2.81 8.26
CA TYR A 250 -6.39 -3.33 7.12
C TYR A 250 -7.16 -3.05 5.84
N ASP A 251 -6.45 -2.90 4.72
CA ASP A 251 -7.06 -2.84 3.40
C ASP A 251 -6.84 -4.18 2.68
N THR A 252 -7.93 -4.91 2.42
CA THR A 252 -7.92 -6.18 1.70
C THR A 252 -9.30 -6.49 1.11
N LYS A 253 -9.33 -7.09 -0.07
CA LYS A 253 -10.55 -7.57 -0.71
C LYS A 253 -10.98 -8.97 -0.23
N ALA A 254 -10.09 -9.72 0.43
CA ALA A 254 -10.36 -11.10 0.85
C ALA A 254 -11.53 -11.23 1.85
N LEU A 255 -11.84 -10.17 2.60
CA LEU A 255 -12.93 -10.09 3.55
C LEU A 255 -14.17 -9.34 3.04
N GLY A 256 -14.28 -9.17 1.74
CA GLY A 256 -15.35 -8.43 1.07
C GLY A 256 -14.79 -7.30 0.22
N LYS A 257 -15.63 -6.55 -0.49
CA LYS A 257 -15.21 -5.37 -1.27
C LYS A 257 -14.80 -4.22 -0.34
N THR A 258 -13.76 -4.44 0.45
CA THR A 258 -13.39 -3.51 1.49
C THR A 258 -12.21 -2.67 1.07
N HIS A 259 -12.40 -1.39 1.19
CA HIS A 259 -11.31 -0.45 1.34
C HIS A 259 -11.10 -0.16 2.83
N SER A 260 -9.89 0.22 3.24
CA SER A 260 -9.69 0.77 4.57
C SER A 260 -10.66 1.93 4.82
N ALA A 261 -10.96 2.21 6.10
CA ALA A 261 -11.80 3.36 6.46
C ALA A 261 -11.33 4.68 5.82
N TYR A 262 -10.04 4.79 5.57
CA TYR A 262 -9.41 5.90 4.86
C TYR A 262 -9.85 6.01 3.39
N HIS A 263 -9.91 4.90 2.66
CA HIS A 263 -10.28 4.89 1.24
C HIS A 263 -11.79 5.08 1.02
N CYS A 264 -12.63 4.75 2.00
CA CYS A 264 -14.09 4.88 1.88
C CYS A 264 -14.56 6.30 1.59
N VAL A 265 -13.80 7.29 2.03
CA VAL A 265 -14.20 8.71 1.96
C VAL A 265 -13.30 9.55 1.05
N GLY A 266 -12.30 8.92 0.43
CA GLY A 266 -11.31 9.57 -0.43
C GLY A 266 -10.07 10.04 0.36
N ASN A 267 -9.06 10.40 -0.40
CA ASN A 267 -7.74 10.71 0.13
C ASN A 267 -7.65 12.22 0.47
N TRP A 268 -7.85 12.59 1.73
CA TRP A 268 -7.57 13.92 2.25
C TRP A 268 -6.93 13.85 3.63
N SER A 269 -6.29 14.91 4.08
CA SER A 269 -5.39 14.93 5.24
C SER A 269 -5.99 14.47 6.56
N ASP A 270 -7.28 14.70 6.77
CA ASP A 270 -8.03 14.38 7.99
C ASP A 270 -9.12 13.30 7.80
N ALA A 271 -9.03 12.55 6.69
CA ALA A 271 -10.04 11.55 6.35
C ALA A 271 -10.20 10.50 7.48
N ARG A 272 -9.12 9.96 7.99
CA ARG A 272 -9.14 8.95 9.06
C ARG A 272 -9.73 9.50 10.35
N GLU A 273 -9.36 10.71 10.75
CA GLU A 273 -9.93 11.37 11.92
C GLU A 273 -11.42 11.62 11.76
N SER A 274 -11.85 12.08 10.60
CA SER A 274 -13.27 12.30 10.28
C SER A 274 -14.09 11.02 10.33
N VAL A 275 -13.56 9.91 9.76
CA VAL A 275 -14.21 8.59 9.86
C VAL A 275 -14.33 8.13 11.30
N MET A 276 -13.25 8.25 12.07
CA MET A 276 -13.24 7.87 13.46
C MET A 276 -14.24 8.68 14.29
N LYS A 277 -14.29 10.02 14.11
CA LYS A 277 -15.29 10.89 14.75
C LYS A 277 -16.71 10.46 14.43
N PHE A 278 -16.99 10.18 13.16
CA PHE A 278 -18.29 9.73 12.70
C PHE A 278 -18.72 8.42 13.37
N LEU A 279 -17.86 7.39 13.31
CA LEU A 279 -18.17 6.10 13.91
C LEU A 279 -18.38 6.20 15.44
N TYR A 280 -17.57 7.03 16.10
CA TYR A 280 -17.72 7.26 17.52
C TYR A 280 -18.99 8.07 17.87
N ALA A 281 -19.36 9.05 17.07
CA ALA A 281 -20.62 9.79 17.24
C ALA A 281 -21.83 8.84 17.11
N VAL A 282 -21.82 7.93 16.15
CA VAL A 282 -22.85 6.89 15.99
C VAL A 282 -22.90 5.98 17.22
N TYR A 283 -21.74 5.58 17.74
CA TYR A 283 -21.68 4.75 18.95
C TYR A 283 -22.28 5.45 20.18
N CYS A 284 -21.92 6.72 20.40
CA CYS A 284 -22.41 7.49 21.52
C CYS A 284 -23.90 7.91 21.38
N ASP A 285 -24.50 7.68 20.21
CA ASP A 285 -25.85 8.18 19.90
C ASP A 285 -25.98 9.70 20.12
N ASN A 286 -24.98 10.45 19.71
CA ASN A 286 -24.85 11.85 20.02
C ASN A 286 -24.78 12.72 18.77
N GLU A 287 -25.94 13.21 18.34
CA GLU A 287 -26.07 14.10 17.19
C GLU A 287 -25.33 15.43 17.35
N SER A 288 -25.03 15.86 18.61
CA SER A 288 -24.27 17.09 18.86
C SER A 288 -22.83 17.03 18.35
N PHE A 289 -22.31 15.83 18.08
CA PHE A 289 -20.99 15.63 17.47
C PHE A 289 -20.97 15.83 15.95
N LEU A 290 -22.12 15.75 15.27
CA LEU A 290 -22.21 15.87 13.82
C LEU A 290 -21.59 17.16 13.24
N PRO A 291 -21.74 18.35 13.90
CA PRO A 291 -21.09 19.57 13.41
C PRO A 291 -19.55 19.50 13.38
N SER A 292 -18.93 18.61 14.16
CA SER A 292 -17.48 18.41 14.19
C SER A 292 -16.97 17.45 13.10
N ILE A 293 -17.89 16.85 12.33
CA ILE A 293 -17.59 15.87 11.29
C ILE A 293 -17.58 16.57 9.93
N SER A 294 -16.62 16.21 9.10
CA SER A 294 -16.51 16.75 7.75
C SER A 294 -17.82 16.55 6.95
N GLN A 295 -18.35 17.61 6.35
CA GLN A 295 -19.52 17.55 5.47
C GLN A 295 -19.28 16.57 4.30
N LYS A 296 -18.06 16.49 3.81
CA LYS A 296 -17.67 15.55 2.75
C LYS A 296 -17.92 14.09 3.17
N LEU A 297 -17.70 13.76 4.44
CA LEU A 297 -17.98 12.43 4.97
C LEU A 297 -19.48 12.21 5.09
N LEU A 298 -20.23 13.18 5.60
CA LEU A 298 -21.67 13.06 5.79
C LEU A 298 -22.42 12.85 4.47
N THR A 299 -21.89 13.32 3.33
CA THR A 299 -22.45 13.05 2.00
C THR A 299 -22.15 11.64 1.48
N ASN A 300 -21.28 10.88 2.14
CA ASN A 300 -20.87 9.52 1.74
C ASN A 300 -21.38 8.43 2.72
N ILE A 301 -22.42 8.71 3.51
CA ILE A 301 -22.95 7.73 4.51
C ILE A 301 -23.37 6.42 3.84
N ASP A 302 -23.89 6.46 2.62
CA ASP A 302 -24.33 5.26 1.91
C ASP A 302 -23.15 4.30 1.64
N THR A 303 -21.94 4.81 1.39
CA THR A 303 -20.73 3.98 1.30
C THR A 303 -20.43 3.23 2.61
N PHE A 304 -20.64 3.89 3.76
CA PHE A 304 -20.45 3.22 5.07
C PHE A 304 -21.51 2.16 5.34
N ILE A 305 -22.72 2.33 4.78
CA ILE A 305 -23.79 1.32 4.85
C ILE A 305 -23.45 0.14 3.93
N GLU A 306 -23.02 0.39 2.70
CA GLU A 306 -22.60 -0.65 1.74
C GLU A 306 -21.43 -1.50 2.25
N LEU A 307 -20.51 -0.90 3.00
CA LEU A 307 -19.37 -1.57 3.63
C LEU A 307 -19.71 -2.16 5.01
N ASP A 308 -20.95 -2.07 5.42
CA ASP A 308 -21.43 -2.55 6.71
C ASP A 308 -20.68 -1.95 7.91
N PHE A 309 -20.19 -0.70 7.81
CA PHE A 309 -19.67 0.04 8.98
C PHE A 309 -20.79 0.54 9.88
N VAL A 310 -21.90 0.93 9.27
CA VAL A 310 -23.13 1.32 9.95
C VAL A 310 -24.34 0.73 9.21
N GLU A 311 -25.45 0.59 9.90
CA GLU A 311 -26.74 0.26 9.28
C GLU A 311 -27.84 1.23 9.74
N ARG A 312 -28.93 1.34 8.96
CA ARG A 312 -30.10 2.11 9.38
C ARG A 312 -31.10 1.21 10.08
N SER A 313 -31.54 1.62 11.28
CA SER A 313 -32.66 1.01 11.96
C SER A 313 -33.98 1.28 11.23
N ALA A 314 -35.04 0.60 11.62
CA ALA A 314 -36.42 0.87 11.13
C ALA A 314 -36.87 2.32 11.37
N THR A 315 -36.33 3.01 12.35
CA THR A 315 -36.61 4.42 12.66
C THR A 315 -35.68 5.40 11.91
N GLY A 316 -34.79 4.91 11.05
CA GLY A 316 -33.84 5.71 10.30
C GLY A 316 -32.53 6.07 11.07
N LYS A 317 -32.45 5.71 12.35
CA LYS A 317 -31.26 5.91 13.17
C LYS A 317 -30.10 5.03 12.69
N LEU A 318 -28.88 5.56 12.73
CA LEU A 318 -27.67 4.79 12.44
C LEU A 318 -27.28 3.89 13.63
N ILE A 319 -26.95 2.66 13.33
CA ILE A 319 -26.42 1.66 14.27
C ILE A 319 -25.00 1.33 13.84
N LEU A 320 -24.06 1.29 14.78
CA LEU A 320 -22.67 0.97 14.52
C LEU A 320 -22.45 -0.53 14.36
N ASN A 321 -21.83 -0.91 13.26
CA ASN A 321 -21.42 -2.30 12.95
C ASN A 321 -19.90 -2.51 13.05
N VAL A 322 -19.12 -1.49 13.46
CA VAL A 322 -17.69 -1.60 13.77
C VAL A 322 -17.54 -1.99 15.24
N PRO A 323 -16.73 -3.02 15.56
CA PRO A 323 -16.50 -3.40 16.94
C PRO A 323 -15.76 -2.31 17.71
N ILE A 324 -16.17 -2.10 18.96
CA ILE A 324 -15.52 -1.18 19.89
C ILE A 324 -14.96 -1.94 21.07
N LEU A 325 -13.69 -1.67 21.36
CA LEU A 325 -12.98 -2.23 22.51
C LEU A 325 -12.45 -1.09 23.42
N SER A 326 -12.44 -1.34 24.73
CA SER A 326 -11.69 -0.49 25.66
C SER A 326 -10.17 -0.70 25.47
N MET A 327 -9.34 0.12 26.11
CA MET A 327 -7.88 -0.03 26.03
C MET A 327 -7.41 -1.36 26.66
N ASP A 328 -8.05 -1.82 27.73
CA ASP A 328 -7.73 -3.11 28.34
C ASP A 328 -8.16 -4.28 27.44
N GLU A 329 -9.33 -4.20 26.85
CA GLU A 329 -9.82 -5.19 25.87
C GLU A 329 -8.95 -5.21 24.60
N LYS A 330 -8.47 -4.03 24.15
CA LYS A 330 -7.46 -3.94 23.08
C LYS A 330 -6.22 -4.75 23.43
N LYS A 331 -5.67 -4.54 24.64
CA LYS A 331 -4.48 -5.25 25.09
C LYS A 331 -4.70 -6.75 25.07
N GLN A 332 -5.80 -7.24 25.66
CA GLN A 332 -6.15 -8.67 25.67
C GLN A 332 -6.31 -9.24 24.25
N PHE A 333 -6.94 -8.49 23.35
CA PHE A 333 -7.14 -8.91 21.96
C PHE A 333 -5.82 -9.02 21.18
N TYR A 334 -4.91 -8.06 21.36
CA TYR A 334 -3.58 -8.12 20.73
C TYR A 334 -2.68 -9.19 21.34
N GLU A 335 -2.78 -9.46 22.63
CA GLU A 335 -2.10 -10.61 23.29
C GLU A 335 -2.58 -11.93 22.70
N LEU A 336 -3.89 -12.11 22.53
CA LEU A 336 -4.46 -13.31 21.90
C LEU A 336 -3.97 -13.45 20.44
N MET A 337 -4.08 -12.42 19.62
CA MET A 337 -3.59 -12.44 18.24
C MET A 337 -2.08 -12.74 18.17
N GLY A 338 -1.30 -12.17 19.10
CA GLY A 338 0.13 -12.41 19.21
C GLY A 338 0.46 -13.86 19.50
N ALA A 339 -0.25 -14.49 20.47
CA ALA A 339 -0.05 -15.90 20.82
C ALA A 339 -0.29 -16.83 19.63
N TYR A 340 -1.36 -16.60 18.86
CA TYR A 340 -1.64 -17.40 17.66
C TYR A 340 -0.71 -17.07 16.49
N SER A 341 -0.23 -15.84 16.37
CA SER A 341 0.87 -15.51 15.42
C SER A 341 2.14 -16.31 15.75
N ASP A 342 2.45 -16.48 17.04
CA ASP A 342 3.60 -17.26 17.49
C ASP A 342 3.47 -18.75 17.16
N VAL A 343 2.29 -19.32 17.41
CA VAL A 343 1.98 -20.69 17.02
C VAL A 343 2.15 -20.90 15.52
N LEU A 344 1.52 -20.07 14.71
CA LEU A 344 1.60 -20.16 13.24
C LEU A 344 3.03 -19.95 12.73
N CYS A 345 3.78 -19.01 13.31
CA CYS A 345 5.17 -18.77 12.98
C CYS A 345 6.03 -20.00 13.26
N THR A 346 5.81 -20.67 14.39
CA THR A 346 6.59 -21.84 14.80
C THR A 346 6.25 -23.09 13.98
N GLU A 347 4.96 -23.40 13.84
CA GLU A 347 4.51 -24.64 13.18
C GLU A 347 4.76 -24.60 11.65
N PHE A 348 4.67 -23.44 11.02
CA PHE A 348 4.80 -23.28 9.56
C PHE A 348 6.07 -22.56 9.12
N HIS A 349 7.06 -22.42 10.01
CA HIS A 349 8.31 -21.68 9.79
C HIS A 349 9.02 -22.06 8.48
N ASP A 350 9.32 -23.36 8.29
CA ASP A 350 10.05 -23.83 7.11
C ASP A 350 9.26 -23.62 5.81
N SER A 351 7.93 -23.75 5.88
CA SER A 351 7.06 -23.46 4.74
C SER A 351 7.09 -21.98 4.36
N PHE A 352 7.06 -21.09 5.34
CA PHE A 352 7.16 -19.65 5.13
C PHE A 352 8.55 -19.25 4.64
N ILE A 353 9.64 -19.80 5.18
CA ILE A 353 11.00 -19.60 4.63
C ILE A 353 11.06 -20.00 3.16
N THR A 354 10.46 -21.16 2.80
CA THR A 354 10.47 -21.62 1.40
C THR A 354 9.76 -20.64 0.46
N MET A 355 8.71 -19.98 0.91
CA MET A 355 8.01 -18.93 0.17
C MET A 355 8.83 -17.64 0.06
N ILE A 356 9.51 -17.24 1.14
CA ILE A 356 10.16 -15.92 1.29
C ILE A 356 11.56 -15.86 0.66
N LYS A 357 12.23 -16.97 0.42
CA LYS A 357 13.67 -17.10 0.11
C LYS A 357 14.21 -16.36 -1.11
N ASN A 358 13.38 -15.83 -2.00
CA ASN A 358 13.80 -15.20 -3.24
C ASN A 358 13.53 -13.68 -3.22
N PRO A 359 14.45 -12.86 -2.65
CA PRO A 359 14.27 -11.42 -2.61
C PRO A 359 14.37 -10.77 -3.98
N VAL A 360 13.75 -9.62 -4.13
CA VAL A 360 13.94 -8.77 -5.31
C VAL A 360 15.38 -8.30 -5.39
N ILE A 361 15.98 -8.40 -6.57
CA ILE A 361 17.31 -7.89 -6.85
C ILE A 361 17.20 -6.40 -7.14
N VAL A 362 17.91 -5.60 -6.38
CA VAL A 362 17.96 -4.14 -6.58
C VAL A 362 19.24 -3.71 -7.30
N PRO A 363 19.20 -2.60 -8.06
CA PRO A 363 20.38 -2.03 -8.71
C PRO A 363 21.50 -1.69 -7.71
N LYS A 364 22.75 -1.85 -8.14
CA LYS A 364 23.93 -1.70 -7.25
C LYS A 364 23.99 -0.34 -6.55
N GLN A 365 23.60 0.73 -7.23
CA GLN A 365 23.67 2.10 -6.72
C GLN A 365 22.74 2.38 -5.53
N ILE A 366 21.69 1.55 -5.33
CA ILE A 366 20.77 1.68 -4.20
C ILE A 366 20.87 0.52 -3.21
N GLN A 367 21.71 -0.45 -3.47
CA GLN A 367 21.80 -1.69 -2.68
C GLN A 367 22.11 -1.43 -1.20
N ALA A 368 22.91 -0.40 -0.90
CA ALA A 368 23.27 -0.04 0.48
C ALA A 368 22.17 0.75 1.21
N ASP A 369 21.30 1.43 0.46
CA ASP A 369 20.29 2.35 1.00
C ASP A 369 18.90 1.70 1.14
N VAL A 370 18.67 0.60 0.39
CA VAL A 370 17.41 -0.15 0.47
C VAL A 370 17.48 -1.21 1.55
N PRO A 371 16.68 -1.12 2.62
CA PRO A 371 16.66 -2.13 3.67
C PRO A 371 16.26 -3.50 3.12
N ASP A 372 16.88 -4.56 3.64
CA ASP A 372 16.62 -5.92 3.15
C ASP A 372 15.16 -6.33 3.24
N PHE A 373 14.43 -5.92 4.29
CA PHE A 373 13.02 -6.28 4.43
C PHE A 373 12.16 -5.82 3.23
N LEU A 374 12.49 -4.68 2.59
CA LEU A 374 11.77 -4.22 1.40
C LEU A 374 11.96 -5.16 0.21
N ARG A 375 13.09 -5.82 0.12
CA ARG A 375 13.37 -6.79 -0.95
C ARG A 375 12.51 -8.05 -0.83
N TYR A 376 11.96 -8.30 0.35
CA TYR A 376 11.14 -9.47 0.66
C TYR A 376 9.62 -9.16 0.77
N ILE A 377 9.19 -7.91 0.68
CA ILE A 377 7.77 -7.55 0.88
C ILE A 377 6.84 -8.37 -0.01
N ASN A 378 7.07 -8.40 -1.31
CA ASN A 378 6.19 -9.08 -2.27
C ASN A 378 6.24 -10.61 -2.16
N THR A 379 7.21 -11.16 -1.42
CA THR A 379 7.33 -12.61 -1.26
C THR A 379 6.32 -13.20 -0.29
N CYS A 380 5.60 -12.38 0.46
CA CYS A 380 4.68 -12.83 1.50
C CYS A 380 3.38 -12.01 1.65
N CYS A 381 3.27 -10.85 1.00
CA CYS A 381 2.17 -9.91 1.23
C CYS A 381 0.80 -10.40 0.72
N TYR A 382 0.76 -11.37 -0.19
CA TYR A 382 -0.49 -11.93 -0.75
C TYR A 382 -0.97 -13.17 0.01
N PHE A 383 -0.11 -13.83 0.76
CA PHE A 383 -0.41 -15.11 1.42
C PHE A 383 -1.61 -15.03 2.38
N PRO A 384 -1.75 -14.02 3.25
CA PRO A 384 -2.88 -13.96 4.18
C PRO A 384 -4.22 -13.86 3.47
N SER A 385 -4.32 -13.04 2.40
CA SER A 385 -5.53 -12.94 1.58
C SER A 385 -5.81 -14.25 0.85
N ALA A 386 -4.79 -14.89 0.28
CA ALA A 386 -4.95 -16.18 -0.40
C ALA A 386 -5.46 -17.26 0.56
N LEU A 387 -4.96 -17.30 1.79
CA LEU A 387 -5.41 -18.24 2.82
C LEU A 387 -6.90 -17.99 3.19
N ILE A 388 -7.29 -16.72 3.32
CA ILE A 388 -8.69 -16.36 3.62
C ILE A 388 -9.61 -16.78 2.48
N TYR A 389 -9.23 -16.55 1.21
CA TYR A 389 -10.00 -17.02 0.06
C TYR A 389 -10.17 -18.54 0.06
N GLU A 390 -9.08 -19.28 0.23
CA GLU A 390 -9.12 -20.75 0.35
C GLU A 390 -10.03 -21.24 1.49
N ALA A 391 -9.94 -20.61 2.65
CA ALA A 391 -10.78 -20.96 3.80
C ALA A 391 -12.26 -20.69 3.53
N ARG A 392 -12.58 -19.60 2.84
CA ARG A 392 -13.97 -19.29 2.44
C ARG A 392 -14.49 -20.29 1.40
N GLU A 393 -13.72 -20.63 0.39
CA GLU A 393 -14.09 -21.63 -0.64
C GLU A 393 -14.33 -23.01 -0.03
N ARG A 394 -13.53 -23.39 0.96
CA ARG A 394 -13.70 -24.65 1.70
C ARG A 394 -14.80 -24.62 2.76
N GLY A 395 -15.48 -23.48 2.93
CA GLY A 395 -16.53 -23.30 3.92
C GLY A 395 -16.05 -23.37 5.36
N LEU A 396 -14.76 -23.09 5.59
CA LEU A 396 -14.12 -23.03 6.91
C LEU A 396 -14.35 -21.68 7.58
N PHE A 397 -14.49 -20.62 6.80
CA PHE A 397 -14.66 -19.26 7.30
C PHE A 397 -15.80 -18.52 6.59
N LEU A 398 -16.54 -17.69 7.32
CA LEU A 398 -17.67 -16.86 6.82
C LEU A 398 -18.71 -17.64 6.02
N LYS A 399 -18.91 -18.92 6.35
CA LYS A 399 -19.88 -19.77 5.65
C LYS A 399 -21.27 -19.21 5.74
N GLY A 400 -21.88 -18.88 4.57
CA GLY A 400 -23.21 -18.32 4.48
C GLY A 400 -23.32 -16.85 4.94
N TYR A 401 -22.21 -16.18 5.18
CA TYR A 401 -22.20 -14.76 5.50
C TYR A 401 -21.88 -13.94 4.23
N GLU A 402 -22.85 -13.13 3.80
CA GLU A 402 -22.79 -12.42 2.51
C GLU A 402 -22.36 -10.95 2.63
N LYS A 403 -22.46 -10.37 3.84
CA LYS A 403 -22.07 -8.99 4.07
C LYS A 403 -20.54 -8.82 4.03
N PRO A 404 -20.01 -7.64 3.66
CA PRO A 404 -18.60 -7.32 3.84
C PRO A 404 -18.17 -7.42 5.31
N VAL A 405 -16.94 -7.91 5.53
CA VAL A 405 -16.33 -8.05 6.86
C VAL A 405 -15.05 -7.24 6.91
N PRO A 406 -15.11 -5.90 6.78
CA PRO A 406 -13.92 -5.07 6.82
C PRO A 406 -13.17 -5.29 8.15
N PRO A 407 -11.86 -5.55 8.10
CA PRO A 407 -11.05 -5.75 9.30
C PRO A 407 -10.72 -4.39 9.94
N VAL A 408 -11.70 -3.82 10.63
CA VAL A 408 -11.64 -2.51 11.27
C VAL A 408 -12.08 -2.61 12.73
N ILE A 409 -11.40 -1.89 13.62
CA ILE A 409 -11.69 -1.85 15.06
C ILE A 409 -11.57 -0.42 15.56
N LEU A 410 -12.50 -0.01 16.41
CA LEU A 410 -12.45 1.23 17.15
C LEU A 410 -12.03 0.94 18.61
N PHE A 411 -11.03 1.64 19.11
CA PHE A 411 -10.61 1.58 20.51
C PHE A 411 -10.96 2.88 21.20
N VAL A 412 -11.54 2.78 22.41
CA VAL A 412 -12.00 3.95 23.16
C VAL A 412 -11.53 3.88 24.61
N ASP A 413 -10.90 4.95 25.07
CA ASP A 413 -10.62 5.23 26.47
C ASP A 413 -11.49 6.39 26.91
N VAL A 414 -12.47 6.10 27.75
CA VAL A 414 -13.38 7.14 28.31
C VAL A 414 -12.84 7.54 29.66
N ALA A 415 -12.74 8.84 29.95
CA ALA A 415 -12.46 9.31 31.29
C ALA A 415 -13.57 8.82 32.25
N GLU A 416 -13.19 8.18 33.37
CA GLU A 416 -14.12 7.80 34.42
C GLU A 416 -14.83 9.01 35.02
#